data_d04cba74a77d793f03b9f3f48ee01fe4
#
_entry.id   d04cba74a77d793f03b9f3f48ee01fe4
#
_cell.length_a   1.000
_cell.length_b   1.000
_cell.length_c   1.000
_cell.angle_alpha   90.00
_cell.angle_beta   90.00
_cell.angle_gamma   90.00
#
_symmetry.space_group_name_H-M   'P 1'
#
loop_
_entity.id
_entity.type
_entity.pdbx_description
1 polymer ?
#
loop_
_entity_poly.entity_id
_entity_poly.type
_entity_poly.pdbx_seq_one_letter_code
_entity_poly.pdbx_strand_id
1 'polypeptide(L)'
;MYKRQGQGLQAAVEMVDGMVQEARLDAMGKGTWSRLIIVSTPDDEARNMRTLGVMSKNTRTGKWHLVNRLQTLPAGFYVSPTYSTLLEGSKKARGEKSTARDFASRDGQDTVNLPGNRMTDIYFIEFDEEGRMSQPNAPTRLVVVAGSAGNGKEERPTPMVDGKPGLAGGIVIYPKGNISRLRTTEQVIPN
;
A
#
# COMPACT_ATOMS: atom_id res chain seq x y z
N MET A 1 -3.24 14.46 -24.92
CA MET A 1 -2.57 13.36 -24.20
C MET A 1 -2.89 13.34 -22.69
N TYR A 2 -3.00 14.47 -22.01
CA TYR A 2 -3.26 14.59 -20.57
C TYR A 2 -4.60 14.02 -20.06
N LYS A 3 -5.69 14.06 -20.84
CA LYS A 3 -6.99 13.52 -20.38
C LYS A 3 -6.97 12.02 -20.05
N ARG A 4 -6.20 11.21 -20.78
CA ARG A 4 -6.08 9.76 -20.52
C ARG A 4 -5.25 9.45 -19.27
N GLN A 5 -4.26 10.28 -18.95
CA GLN A 5 -3.43 10.10 -17.75
C GLN A 5 -4.21 10.41 -16.48
N GLY A 6 -5.08 11.42 -16.49
CA GLY A 6 -5.97 11.72 -15.36
C GLY A 6 -6.93 10.57 -15.03
N GLN A 7 -7.48 9.90 -16.05
CA GLN A 7 -8.34 8.73 -15.86
C GLN A 7 -7.56 7.54 -15.28
N GLY A 8 -6.31 7.32 -15.73
CA GLY A 8 -5.45 6.28 -15.18
C GLY A 8 -5.08 6.49 -13.72
N LEU A 9 -4.80 7.73 -13.33
CA LEU A 9 -4.55 8.10 -11.93
C LEU A 9 -5.78 7.84 -11.07
N GLN A 10 -6.95 8.29 -11.52
CA GLN A 10 -8.20 8.06 -10.80
C GLN A 10 -8.45 6.57 -10.59
N ALA A 11 -8.31 5.75 -11.63
CA ALA A 11 -8.46 4.30 -11.53
C ALA A 11 -7.45 3.67 -10.57
N ALA A 12 -6.20 4.16 -10.55
CA ALA A 12 -5.18 3.68 -9.63
C ALA A 12 -5.50 4.05 -8.17
N VAL A 13 -5.97 5.26 -7.91
CA VAL A 13 -6.39 5.71 -6.57
C VAL A 13 -7.63 4.93 -6.12
N GLU A 14 -8.60 4.70 -7.00
CA GLU A 14 -9.80 3.91 -6.69
C GLU A 14 -9.46 2.46 -6.36
N MET A 15 -8.49 1.88 -7.05
CA MET A 15 -8.00 0.53 -6.74
C MET A 15 -7.39 0.49 -5.34
N VAL A 16 -6.51 1.44 -4.99
CA VAL A 16 -5.90 1.52 -3.65
C VAL A 16 -6.97 1.70 -2.58
N ASP A 17 -7.92 2.62 -2.78
CA ASP A 17 -9.05 2.84 -1.87
C ASP A 17 -9.87 1.55 -1.68
N GLY A 18 -10.23 0.89 -2.77
CA GLY A 18 -10.99 -0.36 -2.73
C GLY A 18 -10.27 -1.46 -1.94
N MET A 19 -8.96 -1.60 -2.13
CA MET A 19 -8.17 -2.62 -1.41
C MET A 19 -7.97 -2.29 0.06
N VAL A 20 -7.86 -1.01 0.44
CA VAL A 20 -7.87 -0.60 1.85
C VAL A 20 -9.20 -0.94 2.50
N GLN A 21 -10.30 -0.64 1.80
CA GLN A 21 -11.65 -0.99 2.28
C GLN A 21 -11.84 -2.50 2.40
N GLU A 22 -11.36 -3.27 1.43
CA GLU A 22 -11.39 -4.73 1.46
C GLU A 22 -10.64 -5.27 2.69
N ALA A 23 -9.41 -4.80 2.96
CA ALA A 23 -8.63 -5.21 4.12
C ALA A 23 -9.38 -4.90 5.44
N ARG A 24 -9.96 -3.69 5.54
CA ARG A 24 -10.74 -3.29 6.69
C ARG A 24 -11.98 -4.15 6.90
N LEU A 25 -12.76 -4.37 5.84
CA LEU A 25 -13.98 -5.18 5.89
C LEU A 25 -13.68 -6.66 6.17
N ASP A 26 -12.57 -7.19 5.63
CA ASP A 26 -12.11 -8.54 5.92
C ASP A 26 -11.78 -8.71 7.41
N ALA A 27 -11.09 -7.74 8.00
CA ALA A 27 -10.78 -7.73 9.44
C ALA A 27 -12.06 -7.77 10.28
N MET A 28 -12.99 -6.86 10.00
CA MET A 28 -14.27 -6.76 10.72
C MET A 28 -15.15 -7.99 10.52
N GLY A 29 -15.26 -8.46 9.27
CA GLY A 29 -16.15 -9.56 8.93
C GLY A 29 -15.71 -10.92 9.48
N LYS A 30 -14.40 -11.10 9.65
CA LYS A 30 -13.82 -12.34 10.23
C LYS A 30 -13.47 -12.21 11.71
N GLY A 31 -13.60 -11.03 12.31
CA GLY A 31 -13.17 -10.77 13.68
C GLY A 31 -11.70 -11.10 13.89
N THR A 32 -10.84 -10.68 12.98
CA THR A 32 -9.41 -10.95 13.01
C THR A 32 -8.63 -9.80 12.38
N TRP A 33 -7.32 -9.87 12.45
CA TRP A 33 -6.44 -8.88 11.84
C TRP A 33 -6.35 -9.09 10.33
N SER A 34 -6.34 -7.99 9.58
CA SER A 34 -6.12 -8.00 8.14
C SER A 34 -5.12 -6.91 7.73
N ARG A 35 -4.45 -7.10 6.59
CA ARG A 35 -3.42 -6.19 6.08
C ARG A 35 -3.64 -5.89 4.61
N LEU A 36 -3.56 -4.61 4.24
CA LEU A 36 -3.18 -4.24 2.90
C LEU A 36 -1.66 -4.38 2.77
N ILE A 37 -1.19 -5.09 1.76
CA ILE A 37 0.23 -5.20 1.43
C ILE A 37 0.54 -4.51 0.10
N ILE A 38 1.71 -3.90 0.01
CA ILE A 38 2.27 -3.28 -1.19
C ILE A 38 3.63 -3.94 -1.42
N VAL A 39 3.78 -4.59 -2.57
CA VAL A 39 4.97 -5.38 -2.92
C VAL A 39 6.11 -4.45 -3.33
N SER A 40 7.27 -4.64 -2.69
CA SER A 40 8.52 -3.95 -3.04
C SER A 40 9.49 -4.94 -3.66
N THR A 41 9.62 -4.89 -4.98
CA THR A 41 10.53 -5.73 -5.78
C THR A 41 11.43 -4.85 -6.63
N PRO A 42 12.51 -4.30 -6.09
CA PRO A 42 13.39 -3.40 -6.85
C PRO A 42 13.92 -3.97 -8.16
N ASP A 43 14.07 -5.29 -8.22
CA ASP A 43 14.56 -6.00 -9.42
C ASP A 43 13.47 -6.24 -10.48
N ASP A 44 12.21 -5.96 -10.17
CA ASP A 44 11.06 -6.09 -11.09
C ASP A 44 10.26 -4.78 -11.11
N GLU A 45 10.70 -3.84 -11.95
CA GLU A 45 10.08 -2.52 -12.08
C GLU A 45 8.57 -2.60 -12.44
N ALA A 46 8.16 -3.65 -13.15
CA ALA A 46 6.76 -3.84 -13.53
C ALA A 46 5.85 -4.11 -12.32
N ARG A 47 6.41 -4.64 -11.24
CA ARG A 47 5.69 -5.00 -10.01
C ARG A 47 6.04 -4.11 -8.83
N ASN A 48 7.24 -3.51 -8.84
CA ASN A 48 7.73 -2.71 -7.73
C ASN A 48 6.78 -1.57 -7.39
N MET A 49 6.28 -1.54 -6.15
CA MET A 49 5.34 -0.54 -5.63
C MET A 49 4.03 -0.42 -6.43
N ARG A 50 3.74 -1.41 -7.28
CA ARG A 50 2.54 -1.44 -8.13
C ARG A 50 1.63 -2.62 -7.83
N THR A 51 2.15 -3.64 -7.18
CA THR A 51 1.40 -4.86 -6.83
C THR A 51 0.91 -4.77 -5.40
N LEU A 52 -0.39 -4.93 -5.21
CA LEU A 52 -1.06 -4.85 -3.93
C LEU A 52 -1.82 -6.15 -3.64
N GLY A 53 -2.07 -6.42 -2.38
CA GLY A 53 -2.86 -7.56 -1.94
C GLY A 53 -3.48 -7.32 -0.57
N VAL A 54 -4.45 -8.15 -0.22
CA VAL A 54 -5.04 -8.18 1.10
C VAL A 54 -4.70 -9.51 1.76
N MET A 55 -4.23 -9.44 2.98
CA MET A 55 -3.91 -10.62 3.79
C MET A 55 -4.76 -10.62 5.06
N SER A 56 -5.20 -11.81 5.44
CA SER A 56 -5.98 -12.05 6.65
C SER A 56 -5.21 -12.96 7.60
N LYS A 57 -5.32 -12.72 8.89
CA LYS A 57 -4.71 -13.56 9.92
C LYS A 57 -5.68 -14.68 10.28
N ASN A 58 -5.25 -15.92 10.18
CA ASN A 58 -6.04 -17.06 10.62
C ASN A 58 -6.10 -17.08 12.16
N THR A 59 -7.29 -17.00 12.74
CA THR A 59 -7.50 -16.92 14.20
C THR A 59 -7.01 -18.19 14.94
N ARG A 60 -7.06 -19.34 14.26
CA ARG A 60 -6.68 -20.63 14.87
C ARG A 60 -5.17 -20.84 14.85
N THR A 61 -4.52 -20.48 13.75
CA THR A 61 -3.09 -20.79 13.54
C THR A 61 -2.19 -19.58 13.76
N GLY A 62 -2.76 -18.36 13.82
CA GLY A 62 -2.01 -17.10 13.84
C GLY A 62 -1.39 -16.72 12.50
N LYS A 63 -1.50 -17.57 11.48
CA LYS A 63 -0.81 -17.44 10.21
C LYS A 63 -1.52 -16.48 9.26
N TRP A 64 -0.71 -15.74 8.46
CA TRP A 64 -1.22 -14.85 7.43
C TRP A 64 -1.46 -15.58 6.11
N HIS A 65 -2.53 -15.26 5.41
CA HIS A 65 -2.83 -15.80 4.09
C HIS A 65 -3.43 -14.71 3.19
N LEU A 66 -3.21 -14.81 1.90
CA LEU A 66 -3.85 -13.92 0.93
C LEU A 66 -5.37 -14.17 0.91
N VAL A 67 -6.14 -13.09 0.96
CA VAL A 67 -7.61 -13.13 0.84
C VAL A 67 -8.00 -13.35 -0.61
N ASN A 68 -7.39 -12.60 -1.51
CA ASN A 68 -7.64 -12.61 -2.95
C ASN A 68 -6.33 -12.63 -3.74
N ARG A 69 -6.44 -12.63 -5.07
CA ARG A 69 -5.27 -12.49 -5.95
C ARG A 69 -4.65 -11.10 -5.80
N LEU A 70 -3.33 -11.06 -5.94
CA LEU A 70 -2.62 -9.79 -6.06
C LEU A 70 -3.14 -9.00 -7.25
N GLN A 71 -3.28 -7.70 -7.07
CA GLN A 71 -3.69 -6.77 -8.11
C GLN A 71 -2.54 -5.82 -8.45
N THR A 72 -2.44 -5.44 -9.71
CA THR A 72 -1.39 -4.51 -10.17
C THR A 72 -2.03 -3.22 -10.64
N LEU A 73 -1.51 -2.09 -10.17
CA LEU A 73 -1.94 -0.76 -10.60
C LEU A 73 -1.81 -0.60 -12.12
N PRO A 74 -2.65 0.22 -12.74
CA PRO A 74 -2.53 0.56 -14.16
C PRO A 74 -1.09 0.94 -14.53
N ALA A 75 -0.69 0.64 -15.77
CA ALA A 75 0.65 0.94 -16.26
C ALA A 75 0.97 2.44 -16.11
N GLY A 76 2.18 2.73 -15.65
CA GLY A 76 2.66 4.10 -15.44
C GLY A 76 2.20 4.74 -14.13
N PHE A 77 1.65 3.96 -13.17
CA PHE A 77 1.32 4.42 -11.82
C PHE A 77 1.90 3.48 -10.77
N TYR A 78 2.32 4.04 -9.65
CA TYR A 78 2.87 3.30 -8.51
C TYR A 78 2.53 3.99 -7.19
N VAL A 79 2.58 3.26 -6.08
CA VAL A 79 2.50 3.84 -4.73
C VAL A 79 3.86 4.41 -4.38
N SER A 80 3.93 5.70 -4.14
CA SER A 80 5.19 6.37 -3.83
C SER A 80 5.57 6.19 -2.35
N PRO A 81 6.69 5.55 -2.03
CA PRO A 81 7.20 5.51 -0.65
C PRO A 81 7.66 6.89 -0.17
N THR A 82 8.15 7.77 -1.03
CA THR A 82 8.60 9.11 -0.66
C THR A 82 7.46 10.01 -0.20
N TYR A 83 6.34 9.98 -0.92
CA TYR A 83 5.20 10.87 -0.64
C TYR A 83 4.11 10.21 0.21
N SER A 84 4.16 8.90 0.41
CA SER A 84 3.28 8.20 1.34
C SER A 84 3.81 8.33 2.76
N THR A 85 2.94 8.80 3.67
CA THR A 85 3.25 8.81 5.09
C THR A 85 2.61 7.58 5.71
N LEU A 86 3.37 6.55 5.88
CA LEU A 86 2.95 5.37 6.59
C LEU A 86 3.26 5.62 8.07
N LEU A 87 2.25 5.79 8.89
CA LEU A 87 2.20 5.92 10.36
C LEU A 87 3.41 6.55 11.07
N GLU A 88 3.20 7.64 11.78
CA GLU A 88 4.13 8.12 12.78
C GLU A 88 4.08 7.21 14.03
N GLY A 89 5.22 6.72 14.50
CA GLY A 89 5.30 6.10 15.83
C GLY A 89 6.06 4.79 15.94
N SER A 90 6.08 3.91 14.96
CA SER A 90 7.03 2.79 14.92
C SER A 90 7.81 2.81 13.63
N LYS A 91 8.99 2.21 13.64
CA LYS A 91 9.80 2.09 12.43
C LYS A 91 9.01 1.38 11.31
N LYS A 92 8.22 0.35 11.65
CA LYS A 92 7.33 -0.38 10.73
C LYS A 92 6.13 0.45 10.29
N ALA A 93 5.73 1.41 11.06
CA ALA A 93 4.66 2.35 10.79
C ALA A 93 5.05 3.51 9.86
N ARG A 94 6.31 3.69 9.55
CA ARG A 94 6.83 4.71 8.63
C ARG A 94 7.05 4.19 7.20
N GLY A 95 6.39 3.11 6.81
CA GLY A 95 6.61 2.48 5.51
C GLY A 95 7.91 1.69 5.44
N GLU A 96 8.42 1.23 6.60
CA GLU A 96 9.52 0.29 6.57
C GLU A 96 9.10 -0.99 5.85
N LYS A 97 9.99 -1.47 5.01
CA LYS A 97 9.84 -2.75 4.35
C LYS A 97 9.73 -3.84 5.40
N SER A 98 8.71 -4.66 5.28
CA SER A 98 8.64 -5.94 5.98
C SER A 98 8.90 -7.04 4.98
N THR A 99 9.83 -7.93 5.32
CA THR A 99 10.09 -9.09 4.47
C THR A 99 9.05 -10.17 4.73
N ALA A 100 8.85 -11.07 3.79
CA ALA A 100 8.03 -12.25 4.01
C ALA A 100 8.52 -13.06 5.23
N ARG A 101 9.82 -12.96 5.58
CA ARG A 101 10.41 -13.53 6.80
C ARG A 101 9.86 -12.89 8.07
N ASP A 102 9.57 -11.59 8.08
CA ASP A 102 9.03 -10.92 9.26
C ASP A 102 7.63 -11.40 9.59
N PHE A 103 6.86 -11.84 8.58
CA PHE A 103 5.60 -12.52 8.79
C PHE A 103 5.80 -13.92 9.36
N ALA A 104 6.79 -14.65 8.86
CA ALA A 104 7.14 -15.97 9.36
C ALA A 104 7.75 -15.95 10.76
N SER A 105 8.58 -14.93 11.08
CA SER A 105 9.29 -14.86 12.35
C SER A 105 8.43 -14.49 13.54
N ARG A 106 7.31 -13.78 13.32
CA ARG A 106 6.38 -13.43 14.40
C ARG A 106 5.47 -14.58 14.81
N ASP A 107 5.08 -15.42 13.88
CA ASP A 107 4.10 -16.50 14.09
C ASP A 107 4.66 -17.90 13.75
N GLY A 108 5.94 -17.99 13.50
CA GLY A 108 6.69 -19.27 13.42
C GLY A 108 6.20 -20.26 12.39
N GLN A 109 6.08 -19.96 11.10
CA GLN A 109 6.06 -20.96 10.02
C GLN A 109 5.25 -20.72 8.77
N ASP A 110 4.81 -19.54 8.37
CA ASP A 110 4.23 -19.44 7.02
C ASP A 110 4.90 -18.39 6.16
N THR A 111 5.68 -18.88 5.21
CA THR A 111 6.00 -18.17 3.98
C THR A 111 4.69 -17.80 3.30
N VAL A 112 4.41 -16.52 3.21
CA VAL A 112 3.43 -16.03 2.25
C VAL A 112 4.01 -16.37 0.88
N ASN A 113 3.53 -17.44 0.29
CA ASN A 113 3.84 -17.77 -1.10
C ASN A 113 3.16 -16.74 -1.99
N LEU A 114 3.80 -15.60 -2.17
CA LEU A 114 3.46 -14.73 -3.28
C LEU A 114 3.69 -15.54 -4.56
N PRO A 115 2.80 -15.44 -5.56
CA PRO A 115 2.96 -16.16 -6.81
C PRO A 115 4.36 -15.95 -7.38
N GLY A 116 5.15 -17.02 -7.50
CA GLY A 116 6.52 -16.98 -7.96
C GLY A 116 7.59 -17.36 -6.93
N ASN A 117 7.19 -17.77 -5.72
CA ASN A 117 8.10 -18.34 -4.69
C ASN A 117 9.33 -17.48 -4.34
N ARG A 118 9.29 -16.18 -4.60
CA ARG A 118 10.35 -15.23 -4.23
C ARG A 118 9.96 -14.53 -2.94
N MET A 119 10.87 -14.58 -1.98
CA MET A 119 10.78 -13.73 -0.80
C MET A 119 10.86 -12.27 -1.26
N THR A 120 9.81 -11.53 -0.97
CA THR A 120 9.64 -10.16 -1.48
C THR A 120 9.43 -9.25 -0.29
N ASP A 121 10.11 -8.12 -0.28
CA ASP A 121 9.85 -7.06 0.68
C ASP A 121 8.45 -6.50 0.45
N ILE A 122 7.78 -6.14 1.53
CA ILE A 122 6.46 -5.52 1.46
C ILE A 122 6.38 -4.32 2.40
N TYR A 123 5.57 -3.34 2.00
CA TYR A 123 4.99 -2.36 2.92
C TYR A 123 3.60 -2.84 3.29
N PHE A 124 3.12 -2.50 4.49
CA PHE A 124 1.78 -2.89 4.89
C PHE A 124 1.10 -1.89 5.80
N ILE A 125 -0.23 -1.90 5.75
CA ILE A 125 -1.13 -1.22 6.68
C ILE A 125 -2.03 -2.30 7.29
N GLU A 126 -2.13 -2.31 8.60
CA GLU A 126 -2.83 -3.35 9.35
C GLU A 126 -4.08 -2.80 10.03
N PHE A 127 -5.15 -3.58 9.98
CA PHE A 127 -6.43 -3.31 10.62
C PHE A 127 -6.72 -4.37 11.67
N ASP A 128 -7.26 -3.94 12.83
CA ASP A 128 -7.75 -4.80 13.88
C ASP A 128 -9.17 -5.32 13.57
N GLU A 129 -9.70 -6.15 14.45
CA GLU A 129 -11.02 -6.78 14.33
C GLU A 129 -12.19 -5.78 14.34
N GLU A 130 -11.97 -4.55 14.81
CA GLU A 130 -12.94 -3.45 14.73
C GLU A 130 -12.74 -2.58 13.48
N GLY A 131 -11.80 -2.91 12.62
CA GLY A 131 -11.49 -2.16 11.41
C GLY A 131 -10.77 -0.84 11.65
N ARG A 132 -10.09 -0.70 12.80
CA ARG A 132 -9.22 0.42 13.12
C ARG A 132 -7.80 0.07 12.69
N MET A 133 -7.00 1.09 12.38
CA MET A 133 -5.58 0.85 12.17
C MET A 133 -4.92 0.36 13.46
N SER A 134 -4.08 -0.64 13.36
CA SER A 134 -3.39 -1.25 14.52
C SER A 134 -2.44 -0.29 15.24
N GLN A 135 -2.11 0.83 14.61
CA GLN A 135 -1.28 1.88 15.19
C GLN A 135 -1.98 3.24 15.04
N PRO A 136 -2.75 3.65 16.06
CA PRO A 136 -3.82 4.63 15.90
C PRO A 136 -3.40 6.10 16.05
N ASN A 137 -2.11 6.44 16.16
CA ASN A 137 -1.71 7.76 16.64
C ASN A 137 -1.70 8.86 15.56
N ALA A 138 -1.70 8.52 14.28
CA ALA A 138 -1.72 9.49 13.20
C ALA A 138 -2.41 8.96 11.95
N PRO A 139 -3.00 9.83 11.11
CA PRO A 139 -3.50 9.42 9.81
C PRO A 139 -2.38 8.92 8.91
N THR A 140 -2.64 7.85 8.19
CA THR A 140 -1.74 7.29 7.17
C THR A 140 -2.12 7.81 5.80
N ARG A 141 -1.15 8.31 5.06
CA ARG A 141 -1.34 8.79 3.68
C ARG A 141 -0.74 7.78 2.71
N LEU A 142 -1.53 7.31 1.76
CA LEU A 142 -1.05 6.56 0.61
C LEU A 142 -1.15 7.42 -0.64
N VAL A 143 -0.02 7.61 -1.30
CA VAL A 143 0.11 8.47 -2.48
C VAL A 143 0.43 7.63 -3.70
N VAL A 144 -0.39 7.78 -4.73
CA VAL A 144 -0.17 7.22 -6.06
C VAL A 144 0.37 8.31 -6.97
N VAL A 145 1.45 8.01 -7.67
CA VAL A 145 2.15 8.93 -8.55
C VAL A 145 2.28 8.32 -9.94
N ALA A 146 2.19 9.16 -10.97
CA ALA A 146 2.53 8.76 -12.32
C ALA A 146 4.05 8.64 -12.47
N GLY A 147 4.52 7.60 -13.16
CA GLY A 147 5.93 7.33 -13.37
C GLY A 147 6.31 5.90 -13.00
N SER A 148 7.50 5.75 -12.43
CA SER A 148 8.07 4.47 -12.01
C SER A 148 8.69 4.60 -10.60
N ALA A 149 8.56 3.54 -9.80
CA ALA A 149 9.21 3.46 -8.49
C ALA A 149 10.72 3.18 -8.58
N GLY A 150 11.26 3.03 -9.80
CA GLY A 150 12.68 2.75 -10.03
C GLY A 150 13.16 1.44 -9.41
N ASN A 151 14.47 1.31 -9.27
CA ASN A 151 15.15 0.10 -8.77
C ASN A 151 15.37 0.16 -7.25
N GLY A 152 14.49 0.84 -6.49
CA GLY A 152 14.60 0.95 -5.04
C GLY A 152 15.57 2.00 -4.52
N LYS A 153 16.25 2.76 -5.40
CA LYS A 153 17.14 3.86 -4.98
C LYS A 153 16.55 5.24 -5.27
N GLU A 154 15.85 5.41 -6.38
CA GLU A 154 15.27 6.69 -6.76
C GLU A 154 13.95 6.47 -7.49
N GLU A 155 12.90 7.07 -6.97
CA GLU A 155 11.63 7.17 -7.68
C GLU A 155 11.77 8.09 -8.90
N ARG A 156 11.03 7.79 -9.97
CA ARG A 156 11.02 8.57 -11.21
C ARG A 156 9.59 9.04 -11.53
N PRO A 157 9.07 10.00 -10.80
CA PRO A 157 7.78 10.61 -11.12
C PRO A 157 7.82 11.27 -12.50
N THR A 158 6.76 11.11 -13.27
CA THR A 158 6.66 11.69 -14.61
C THR A 158 5.19 12.06 -14.90
N PRO A 159 4.85 13.31 -15.26
CA PRO A 159 5.78 14.45 -15.38
C PRO A 159 6.20 15.05 -14.03
N MET A 160 7.32 15.76 -14.03
CA MET A 160 7.72 16.63 -12.93
C MET A 160 7.33 18.07 -13.26
N VAL A 161 6.79 18.79 -12.28
CA VAL A 161 6.45 20.23 -12.37
C VAL A 161 6.99 20.90 -11.11
N ASP A 162 7.87 21.87 -11.27
CA ASP A 162 8.51 22.62 -10.18
C ASP A 162 9.13 21.72 -9.09
N GLY A 163 9.80 20.66 -9.51
CA GLY A 163 10.44 19.70 -8.60
C GLY A 163 9.49 18.73 -7.89
N LYS A 164 8.20 18.75 -8.21
CA LYS A 164 7.18 17.86 -7.64
C LYS A 164 6.54 16.98 -8.72
N PRO A 165 5.99 15.82 -8.36
CA PRO A 165 5.18 15.03 -9.29
C PRO A 165 4.02 15.87 -9.82
N GLY A 166 3.95 16.04 -11.14
CA GLY A 166 2.89 16.80 -11.79
C GLY A 166 1.55 16.07 -11.85
N LEU A 167 1.53 14.78 -11.55
CA LEU A 167 0.33 13.96 -11.52
C LEU A 167 0.39 12.99 -10.33
N ALA A 168 -0.28 13.36 -9.26
CA ALA A 168 -0.38 12.60 -8.03
C ALA A 168 -1.80 12.66 -7.46
N GLY A 169 -2.20 11.57 -6.82
CA GLY A 169 -3.45 11.44 -6.08
C GLY A 169 -3.26 10.49 -4.92
N GLY A 170 -4.25 10.30 -4.08
CA GLY A 170 -4.08 9.37 -2.98
C GLY A 170 -5.26 9.31 -2.04
N ILE A 171 -5.02 8.68 -0.92
CA ILE A 171 -5.99 8.54 0.18
C ILE A 171 -5.32 8.85 1.51
N VAL A 172 -6.12 9.29 2.47
CA VAL A 172 -5.77 9.37 3.89
C VAL A 172 -6.64 8.38 4.64
N ILE A 173 -6.01 7.54 5.43
CA ILE A 173 -6.66 6.58 6.32
C ILE A 173 -6.52 7.11 7.73
N TYR A 174 -7.63 7.36 8.39
CA TYR A 174 -7.66 7.84 9.78
C TYR A 174 -7.57 6.65 10.76
N PRO A 175 -7.13 6.89 12.00
CA PRO A 175 -6.97 5.83 13.00
C PRO A 175 -8.20 4.93 13.20
N LYS A 176 -9.39 5.49 13.08
CA LYS A 176 -10.67 4.75 13.16
C LYS A 176 -11.03 3.97 11.87
N GLY A 177 -10.13 3.93 10.89
CA GLY A 177 -10.33 3.25 9.62
C GLY A 177 -11.15 4.03 8.58
N ASN A 178 -11.55 5.28 8.86
CA ASN A 178 -12.21 6.13 7.86
C ASN A 178 -11.20 6.53 6.78
N ILE A 179 -11.68 6.67 5.53
CA ILE A 179 -10.84 7.00 4.39
C ILE A 179 -11.33 8.30 3.76
N SER A 180 -10.40 9.18 3.40
CA SER A 180 -10.65 10.37 2.58
C SER A 180 -9.75 10.36 1.35
N ARG A 181 -10.32 10.68 0.19
CA ARG A 181 -9.56 10.79 -1.06
C ARG A 181 -8.90 12.15 -1.19
N LEU A 182 -7.65 12.16 -1.60
CA LEU A 182 -6.89 13.34 -1.98
C LEU A 182 -6.97 13.48 -3.50
N ARG A 183 -7.58 14.57 -3.97
CA ARG A 183 -7.93 14.74 -5.39
C ARG A 183 -6.96 15.62 -6.16
N THR A 184 -6.19 16.46 -5.47
CA THR A 184 -5.24 17.37 -6.11
C THR A 184 -3.82 17.09 -5.65
N THR A 185 -2.86 17.42 -6.50
CA THR A 185 -1.42 17.26 -6.18
C THR A 185 -1.04 18.05 -4.93
N GLU A 186 -1.59 19.24 -4.74
CA GLU A 186 -1.32 20.08 -3.56
C GLU A 186 -1.83 19.48 -2.25
N GLN A 187 -2.95 18.74 -2.29
CA GLN A 187 -3.44 18.00 -1.12
C GLN A 187 -2.56 16.81 -0.79
N VAL A 188 -1.96 16.23 -1.82
CA VAL A 188 -1.13 15.01 -1.72
C VAL A 188 0.28 15.36 -1.29
N ILE A 189 0.85 16.43 -1.84
CA ILE A 189 2.22 16.87 -1.64
C ILE A 189 2.17 18.34 -1.16
N PRO A 190 1.98 18.55 0.14
CA PRO A 190 1.97 19.90 0.69
C PRO A 190 3.33 20.58 0.47
N ASN A 191 3.28 21.91 0.36
CA ASN A 191 4.47 22.75 0.22
C ASN A 191 5.40 22.65 1.44
#